data_3fa4c04ba469ec07b789324cf185d1db
#
_entry.id   3fa4c04ba469ec07b789324cf185d1db
#
_cell.length_a   1.000
_cell.length_b   1.000
_cell.length_c   1.000
_cell.angle_alpha   90.00
_cell.angle_beta   90.00
_cell.angle_gamma   90.00
#
_symmetry.space_group_name_H-M   'P 1'
#
loop_
_entity.id
_entity.type
_entity.pdbx_description
1 polymer ?
#
loop_
_entity_poly.entity_id
_entity_poly.type
_entity_poly.pdbx_seq_one_letter_code
_entity_poly.pdbx_strand_id
1 'polypeptide(L)'
;MRQSIKRFLNRARERGRSFREGREHTTYEIVHDDASLSISWLTLENETGETIIEWRDIVAIFAFKRSLVFIDSIRLCFSLSDDRTVEIHEGMKGWDPLVRQLPEYLKGCQPFDDWFDTVALPPFETNWTQIYQRLA
;
A
#
# COMPACT_ATOMS: atom_id res chain seq x y z
N MET A 1 -11.21 6.03 -17.94
CA MET A 1 -10.88 5.01 -16.92
C MET A 1 -9.55 4.31 -17.17
N ARG A 2 -9.35 3.74 -18.38
CA ARG A 2 -8.10 3.02 -18.66
C ARG A 2 -6.83 3.89 -18.56
N GLN A 3 -6.90 5.16 -18.97
CA GLN A 3 -5.74 6.06 -18.89
C GLN A 3 -5.40 6.46 -17.46
N SER A 4 -6.40 6.65 -16.59
CA SER A 4 -6.17 6.98 -15.19
C SER A 4 -5.51 5.82 -14.45
N ILE A 5 -5.93 4.59 -14.75
CA ILE A 5 -5.34 3.38 -14.17
C ILE A 5 -3.88 3.23 -14.64
N LYS A 6 -3.60 3.45 -15.93
CA LYS A 6 -2.22 3.39 -16.45
C LYS A 6 -1.31 4.41 -15.77
N ARG A 7 -1.77 5.64 -15.59
CA ARG A 7 -0.98 6.67 -14.87
C ARG A 7 -0.71 6.24 -13.44
N PHE A 8 -1.72 5.75 -12.77
CA PHE A 8 -1.58 5.26 -11.39
C PHE A 8 -0.58 4.12 -11.32
N LEU A 9 -0.67 3.14 -12.20
CA LEU A 9 0.23 1.99 -12.22
C LEU A 9 1.68 2.42 -12.49
N ASN A 10 1.89 3.35 -13.39
CA ASN A 10 3.23 3.86 -13.69
C ASN A 10 3.82 4.60 -12.48
N ARG A 11 3.03 5.46 -11.83
CA ARG A 11 3.48 6.17 -10.62
C ARG A 11 3.80 5.21 -9.50
N ALA A 12 2.96 4.21 -9.30
CA ALA A 12 3.18 3.19 -8.27
C ALA A 12 4.47 2.41 -8.54
N ARG A 13 4.76 2.08 -9.80
CA ARG A 13 6.00 1.40 -10.19
C ARG A 13 7.24 2.26 -9.91
N GLU A 14 7.20 3.53 -10.26
CA GLU A 14 8.31 4.45 -10.02
C GLU A 14 8.57 4.64 -8.53
N ARG A 15 7.52 4.86 -7.76
CA ARG A 15 7.62 5.01 -6.31
C ARG A 15 8.06 3.71 -5.62
N GLY A 16 7.55 2.57 -6.08
CA GLY A 16 7.94 1.27 -5.56
C GLY A 16 9.43 0.98 -5.76
N ARG A 17 10.00 1.41 -6.88
CA ARG A 17 11.45 1.32 -7.11
C ARG A 17 12.22 2.17 -6.11
N SER A 18 11.77 3.41 -5.90
CA SER A 18 12.39 4.33 -4.94
C SER A 18 12.44 3.74 -3.54
N PHE A 19 11.37 3.08 -3.12
CA PHE A 19 11.31 2.44 -1.81
C PHE A 19 12.19 1.20 -1.69
N ARG A 20 12.54 0.55 -2.80
CA ARG A 20 13.34 -0.69 -2.77
C ARG A 20 14.83 -0.48 -2.89
N GLU A 21 15.27 0.58 -3.54
CA GLU A 21 16.69 0.84 -3.77
C GLU A 21 17.41 1.15 -2.46
N GLY A 22 18.41 0.34 -2.14
CA GLY A 22 19.28 0.52 -0.99
C GLY A 22 18.62 0.32 0.38
N ARG A 23 17.48 -0.37 0.44
CA ARG A 23 16.70 -0.48 1.66
C ARG A 23 16.49 -1.90 2.18
N GLU A 24 17.37 -2.81 1.83
CA GLU A 24 17.28 -4.21 2.24
C GLU A 24 17.24 -4.40 3.76
N HIS A 25 17.80 -3.43 4.52
CA HIS A 25 17.89 -3.51 5.96
C HIS A 25 17.10 -2.42 6.69
N THR A 26 16.17 -1.77 5.98
CA THR A 26 15.30 -0.77 6.60
C THR A 26 14.14 -1.47 7.28
N THR A 27 13.89 -1.12 8.54
CA THR A 27 12.70 -1.57 9.26
C THR A 27 11.58 -0.55 9.15
N TYR A 28 10.37 -1.05 8.96
CA TYR A 28 9.17 -0.22 8.82
C TYR A 28 8.16 -0.58 9.90
N GLU A 29 7.44 0.43 10.36
CA GLU A 29 6.32 0.23 11.27
C GLU A 29 5.12 1.05 10.83
N ILE A 30 3.96 0.41 10.80
CA ILE A 30 2.69 1.02 10.45
C ILE A 30 1.88 1.19 11.73
N VAL A 31 1.44 2.41 12.00
CA VAL A 31 0.57 2.76 13.13
C VAL A 31 -0.63 3.51 12.57
N HIS A 32 -1.80 3.29 13.14
CA HIS A 32 -3.02 3.93 12.65
C HIS A 32 -3.99 4.21 13.79
N ASP A 33 -4.80 5.25 13.59
CA ASP A 33 -5.89 5.62 14.46
C ASP A 33 -7.08 6.15 13.63
N ASP A 34 -8.08 6.72 14.27
CA ASP A 34 -9.27 7.20 13.58
C ASP A 34 -9.00 8.36 12.61
N ALA A 35 -7.91 9.07 12.79
CA ALA A 35 -7.57 10.25 11.98
C ALA A 35 -6.60 9.96 10.85
N SER A 36 -5.64 9.07 11.07
CA SER A 36 -4.52 8.92 10.14
C SER A 36 -3.84 7.56 10.23
N LEU A 37 -3.04 7.31 9.21
CA LEU A 37 -2.13 6.21 9.07
C LEU A 37 -0.71 6.78 9.03
N SER A 38 0.19 6.22 9.79
CA SER A 38 1.58 6.65 9.83
C SER A 38 2.50 5.47 9.51
N ILE A 39 3.50 5.73 8.67
CA ILE A 39 4.51 4.76 8.28
C ILE A 39 5.86 5.34 8.67
N SER A 40 6.52 4.72 9.62
CA SER A 40 7.85 5.13 10.06
C SER A 40 8.90 4.12 9.62
N TRP A 41 10.15 4.58 9.51
CA TRP A 41 11.25 3.70 9.13
C TRP A 41 12.54 4.05 9.88
N LEU A 42 13.39 3.04 10.00
CA LEU A 42 14.70 3.13 10.58
C LEU A 42 15.68 2.38 9.69
N THR A 43 16.74 3.07 9.25
CA THR A 43 17.79 2.46 8.44
C THR A 43 18.93 1.94 9.34
N LEU A 44 19.84 1.16 8.74
CA LEU A 44 21.03 0.68 9.46
C LEU A 44 21.95 1.82 9.91
N GLU A 45 21.94 2.95 9.20
CA GLU A 45 22.71 4.13 9.56
C GLU A 45 22.02 4.98 10.65
N ASN A 46 20.93 4.46 11.24
CA ASN A 46 20.11 5.15 12.24
C ASN A 46 19.38 6.39 11.68
N GLU A 47 19.19 6.45 10.37
CA GLU A 47 18.33 7.47 9.79
C GLU A 47 16.88 7.07 9.99
N THR A 48 16.05 8.01 10.38
CA THR A 48 14.62 7.79 10.60
C THR A 48 13.80 8.71 9.74
N GLY A 49 12.58 8.27 9.45
CA GLY A 49 11.62 9.10 8.74
C GLY A 49 10.21 8.63 9.04
N GLU A 50 9.23 9.45 8.66
CA GLU A 50 7.83 9.15 8.87
C GLU A 50 7.00 9.78 7.75
N THR A 51 6.01 9.04 7.29
CA THR A 51 4.98 9.56 6.37
C THR A 51 3.63 9.41 7.06
N ILE A 52 2.89 10.51 7.16
CA ILE A 52 1.56 10.53 7.75
C ILE A 52 0.54 10.76 6.64
N ILE A 53 -0.49 9.92 6.60
CA ILE A 53 -1.58 10.00 5.63
C ILE A 53 -2.89 10.13 6.41
N GLU A 54 -3.61 11.22 6.20
CA GLU A 54 -4.95 11.33 6.76
C GLU A 54 -5.93 10.51 5.91
N TRP A 55 -6.85 9.80 6.56
CA TRP A 55 -7.81 8.96 5.84
C TRP A 55 -8.60 9.74 4.81
N ARG A 56 -8.97 10.98 5.11
CA ARG A 56 -9.72 11.86 4.21
C ARG A 56 -8.98 12.20 2.92
N ASP A 57 -7.66 12.08 2.91
CA ASP A 57 -6.84 12.39 1.74
C ASP A 57 -6.67 11.21 0.81
N ILE A 58 -7.11 10.01 1.20
CA ILE A 58 -7.02 8.83 0.37
C ILE A 58 -8.15 8.83 -0.65
N VAL A 59 -7.80 8.81 -1.92
CA VAL A 59 -8.75 8.80 -3.05
C VAL A 59 -9.06 7.38 -3.48
N ALA A 60 -8.05 6.52 -3.50
CA ALA A 60 -8.18 5.14 -3.96
C ALA A 60 -7.11 4.27 -3.32
N ILE A 61 -7.39 2.97 -3.22
CA ILE A 61 -6.41 1.98 -2.77
C ILE A 61 -6.45 0.81 -3.75
N PHE A 62 -5.25 0.39 -4.16
CA PHE A 62 -5.08 -0.79 -5.01
C PHE A 62 -4.25 -1.82 -4.27
N ALA A 63 -4.73 -3.06 -4.28
CA ALA A 63 -3.97 -4.21 -3.79
C ALA A 63 -3.34 -4.93 -4.96
N PHE A 64 -2.12 -5.40 -4.79
CA PHE A 64 -1.39 -6.08 -5.85
C PHE A 64 -0.25 -6.90 -5.28
N LYS A 65 0.39 -7.70 -6.14
CA LYS A 65 1.60 -8.45 -5.77
C LYS A 65 2.79 -7.97 -6.56
N ARG A 66 3.97 -7.98 -5.90
CA ARG A 66 5.25 -7.93 -6.59
C ARG A 66 5.93 -9.27 -6.45
N SER A 67 6.38 -9.82 -7.57
CA SER A 67 7.21 -11.01 -7.54
C SER A 67 8.63 -10.62 -7.15
N LEU A 68 9.09 -11.16 -6.04
CA LEU A 68 10.48 -11.14 -5.65
C LEU A 68 11.12 -12.44 -6.18
N VAL A 69 12.44 -12.57 -6.12
CA VAL A 69 13.14 -13.65 -6.80
C VAL A 69 12.55 -15.04 -6.52
N PHE A 70 12.13 -15.28 -5.27
CA PHE A 70 11.61 -16.60 -4.87
C PHE A 70 10.23 -16.55 -4.22
N ILE A 71 9.71 -15.37 -3.92
CA ILE A 71 8.44 -15.20 -3.24
C ILE A 71 7.64 -14.05 -3.82
N ASP A 72 6.33 -14.09 -3.63
CA ASP A 72 5.44 -12.97 -3.93
C ASP A 72 5.27 -12.12 -2.67
N SER A 73 5.17 -10.82 -2.85
CA SER A 73 4.91 -9.87 -1.78
C SER A 73 3.60 -9.13 -2.06
N ILE A 74 2.64 -9.24 -1.15
CA ILE A 74 1.37 -8.52 -1.25
C ILE A 74 1.56 -7.09 -0.79
N ARG A 75 1.02 -6.15 -1.56
CA ARG A 75 1.22 -4.71 -1.35
C ARG A 75 -0.07 -3.95 -1.51
N LEU A 76 -0.12 -2.79 -0.86
CA LEU A 76 -1.17 -1.80 -1.08
C LEU A 76 -0.54 -0.52 -1.59
N CYS A 77 -1.22 0.12 -2.53
CA CYS A 77 -0.84 1.45 -3.00
C CYS A 77 -1.99 2.41 -2.73
N PHE A 78 -1.70 3.44 -1.94
CA PHE A 78 -2.64 4.50 -1.61
C PHE A 78 -2.46 5.66 -2.59
N SER A 79 -3.52 6.03 -3.27
CA SER A 79 -3.54 7.22 -4.12
C SER A 79 -4.13 8.37 -3.32
N LEU A 80 -3.41 9.48 -3.22
CA LEU A 80 -3.79 10.62 -2.39
C LEU A 80 -4.32 11.77 -3.24
N SER A 81 -5.07 12.67 -2.60
CA SER A 81 -5.73 13.79 -3.28
C SER A 81 -4.76 14.79 -3.91
N ASP A 82 -3.50 14.83 -3.47
CA ASP A 82 -2.45 15.69 -4.02
C ASP A 82 -1.59 14.98 -5.07
N ASP A 83 -2.09 13.88 -5.65
CA ASP A 83 -1.42 13.05 -6.65
C ASP A 83 -0.21 12.26 -6.14
N ARG A 84 0.08 12.28 -4.85
CA ARG A 84 1.08 11.39 -4.27
C ARG A 84 0.55 9.97 -4.21
N THR A 85 1.44 9.00 -4.27
CA THR A 85 1.14 7.60 -4.00
C THR A 85 2.08 7.08 -2.94
N VAL A 86 1.56 6.21 -2.07
CA VAL A 86 2.32 5.57 -1.00
C VAL A 86 2.09 4.08 -1.07
N GLU A 87 3.17 3.31 -1.13
CA GLU A 87 3.11 1.86 -1.21
C GLU A 87 3.58 1.25 0.11
N ILE A 88 2.81 0.28 0.63
CA ILE A 88 3.19 -0.52 1.78
C ILE A 88 3.15 -2.00 1.42
N HIS A 89 3.79 -2.85 2.21
CA HIS A 89 3.84 -4.28 1.93
C HIS A 89 3.66 -5.13 3.19
N GLU A 90 3.33 -6.39 2.97
CA GLU A 90 2.99 -7.32 4.04
C GLU A 90 4.12 -7.63 5.01
N GLY A 91 5.37 -7.33 4.64
CA GLY A 91 6.51 -7.48 5.52
C GLY A 91 6.68 -6.37 6.55
N MET A 92 5.89 -5.30 6.46
CA MET A 92 5.97 -4.20 7.42
C MET A 92 5.25 -4.53 8.72
N LYS A 93 5.87 -4.19 9.86
CA LYS A 93 5.22 -4.35 11.16
C LYS A 93 3.95 -3.49 11.21
N GLY A 94 2.84 -4.10 11.64
CA GLY A 94 1.54 -3.43 11.69
C GLY A 94 0.67 -3.63 10.45
N TRP A 95 1.16 -4.35 9.45
CA TRP A 95 0.40 -4.64 8.24
C TRP A 95 -0.93 -5.34 8.53
N ASP A 96 -0.89 -6.45 9.26
CA ASP A 96 -2.07 -7.29 9.48
C ASP A 96 -3.22 -6.54 10.16
N PRO A 97 -3.01 -5.85 11.28
CA PRO A 97 -4.08 -5.04 11.87
C PRO A 97 -4.61 -3.96 10.94
N LEU A 98 -3.72 -3.33 10.15
CA LEU A 98 -4.13 -2.28 9.23
C LEU A 98 -5.09 -2.81 8.16
N VAL A 99 -4.71 -3.88 7.46
CA VAL A 99 -5.53 -4.38 6.34
C VAL A 99 -6.89 -4.89 6.81
N ARG A 100 -6.97 -5.39 8.03
CA ARG A 100 -8.21 -5.86 8.61
C ARG A 100 -9.12 -4.73 9.07
N GLN A 101 -8.56 -3.57 9.43
CA GLN A 101 -9.31 -2.42 9.91
C GLN A 101 -9.62 -1.36 8.86
N LEU A 102 -9.08 -1.48 7.66
CA LEU A 102 -9.32 -0.50 6.59
C LEU A 102 -10.81 -0.19 6.37
N PRO A 103 -11.74 -1.18 6.33
CA PRO A 103 -13.15 -0.86 6.13
C PRO A 103 -13.78 -0.04 7.26
N GLU A 104 -13.19 -0.06 8.45
CA GLU A 104 -13.66 0.74 9.58
C GLU A 104 -13.30 2.21 9.41
N TYR A 105 -12.16 2.50 8.79
CA TYR A 105 -11.70 3.87 8.55
C TYR A 105 -12.23 4.44 7.23
N LEU A 106 -12.42 3.59 6.23
CA LEU A 106 -12.78 4.00 4.87
C LEU A 106 -14.04 3.29 4.43
N LYS A 107 -15.14 4.00 4.47
CA LYS A 107 -16.45 3.46 4.09
C LYS A 107 -16.42 3.02 2.63
N GLY A 108 -16.81 1.78 2.39
CA GLY A 108 -16.83 1.19 1.05
C GLY A 108 -15.52 0.49 0.66
N CYS A 109 -14.52 0.49 1.54
CA CYS A 109 -13.32 -0.31 1.31
C CYS A 109 -13.67 -1.80 1.43
N GLN A 110 -13.19 -2.61 0.49
CA GLN A 110 -13.43 -4.05 0.54
C GLN A 110 -12.75 -4.68 1.76
N PRO A 111 -13.42 -5.59 2.47
CA PRO A 111 -12.79 -6.36 3.54
C PRO A 111 -11.63 -7.21 3.01
N PHE A 112 -10.64 -7.42 3.85
CA PHE A 112 -9.45 -8.20 3.52
C PHE A 112 -9.81 -9.57 2.92
N ASP A 113 -10.74 -10.29 3.54
CA ASP A 113 -11.14 -11.62 3.09
C ASP A 113 -11.79 -11.62 1.70
N ASP A 114 -12.34 -10.49 1.26
CA ASP A 114 -12.96 -10.37 -0.06
C ASP A 114 -11.95 -10.19 -1.19
N TRP A 115 -10.80 -9.55 -0.93
CA TRP A 115 -9.84 -9.26 -2.00
C TRP A 115 -8.56 -10.10 -1.93
N PHE A 116 -8.26 -10.71 -0.79
CA PHE A 116 -6.97 -11.38 -0.59
C PHE A 116 -6.70 -12.48 -1.63
N ASP A 117 -7.65 -13.38 -1.85
CA ASP A 117 -7.46 -14.47 -2.81
C ASP A 117 -7.31 -13.97 -4.25
N THR A 118 -8.03 -12.91 -4.61
CA THR A 118 -7.91 -12.31 -5.94
C THR A 118 -6.50 -11.78 -6.19
N VAL A 119 -5.87 -11.22 -5.17
CA VAL A 119 -4.51 -10.70 -5.27
C VAL A 119 -3.49 -11.83 -5.16
N ALA A 120 -3.70 -12.76 -4.23
CA ALA A 120 -2.75 -13.83 -3.96
C ALA A 120 -2.63 -14.85 -5.09
N LEU A 121 -3.70 -15.06 -5.86
CA LEU A 121 -3.76 -16.09 -6.91
C LEU A 121 -4.08 -15.47 -8.27
N PRO A 122 -3.50 -15.98 -9.38
CA PRO A 122 -2.46 -17.01 -9.40
C PRO A 122 -1.11 -16.49 -8.93
N PRO A 123 -0.20 -17.39 -8.54
CA PRO A 123 1.13 -16.98 -8.09
C PRO A 123 1.93 -16.30 -9.20
N PHE A 124 2.86 -15.43 -8.81
CA PHE A 124 3.79 -14.69 -9.67
C PHE A 124 3.14 -13.74 -10.69
N GLU A 125 1.87 -13.43 -10.51
CA GLU A 125 1.17 -12.40 -11.29
C GLU A 125 0.86 -11.21 -10.39
N THR A 126 0.83 -10.01 -10.99
CA THR A 126 0.62 -8.76 -10.24
C THR A 126 -0.78 -8.66 -9.63
N ASN A 127 -1.79 -9.10 -10.39
CA ASN A 127 -3.20 -9.19 -9.93
C ASN A 127 -3.75 -7.89 -9.33
N TRP A 128 -3.54 -6.76 -10.02
CA TRP A 128 -4.04 -5.46 -9.57
C TRP A 128 -5.53 -5.50 -9.30
N THR A 129 -5.91 -5.07 -8.08
CA THR A 129 -7.29 -5.06 -7.62
C THR A 129 -7.57 -3.76 -6.90
N GLN A 130 -8.56 -2.99 -7.37
CA GLN A 130 -8.98 -1.79 -6.66
C GLN A 130 -9.89 -2.19 -5.50
N ILE A 131 -9.47 -1.85 -4.28
CA ILE A 131 -10.22 -2.22 -3.08
C ILE A 131 -10.97 -1.04 -2.45
N TYR A 132 -10.66 0.19 -2.87
CA TYR A 132 -11.32 1.38 -2.38
C TYR A 132 -11.30 2.48 -3.42
N GLN A 133 -12.41 3.21 -3.51
CA GLN A 133 -12.55 4.43 -4.30
C GLN A 133 -13.42 5.40 -3.52
N ARG A 134 -12.88 6.59 -3.24
CA ARG A 134 -13.64 7.63 -2.56
C ARG A 134 -14.80 8.10 -3.45
N LEU A 135 -15.98 8.17 -2.89
CA LEU A 135 -17.15 8.71 -3.58
C LEU A 135 -17.03 10.24 -3.64
N ALA A 136 -17.28 10.79 -4.82
CA ALA A 136 -17.21 12.24 -5.04
C ALA A 136 -18.36 12.95 -4.32
#